data_bd2c7fb84a2bcbdf07f80518536f70f2
#
_entry.id   bd2c7fb84a2bcbdf07f80518536f70f2
#
_cell.length_a   1.000
_cell.length_b   1.000
_cell.length_c   1.000
_cell.angle_alpha   90.00
_cell.angle_beta   90.00
_cell.angle_gamma   90.00
#
_symmetry.space_group_name_H-M   'P 1'
#
loop_
_entity.id
_entity.type
_entity.pdbx_description
1 polymer ?
#
loop_
_entity_poly.entity_id
_entity_poly.type
_entity_poly.pdbx_seq_one_letter_code
_entity_poly.pdbx_strand_id
1 'polypeptide(L)'
;MAPRSVADKRHLRERLDAVTRARVALARASATVVSSWRTCIAAARRVPGLGSFLRLLSSLTVLGWGTAIIGVGASLAGVLFSWVEAAVLGFTCLTLVALSLLWSLGRAGHAVALRLANTRVTVGEKALGALTVSNPTARRLRATMVELRVGAGANSFLCPALGRDENHEEVFAIATTRRGVVAVGPASTIRGDGLGLVRRVQTWSDATELYIHPRTVAMNASTVGFIRDIEGATTQDLSSADVSFHALREYVPGDDRRAIHWRSTARVGKLMVRQFEETRRSHLLIVLDLDTDAWASDEEFEIGVSAAASMGRAALVDAKEVSVHTQVGHLKTPTPMHAMDSLSGVERVLGAERISALTQRAGTEASQASTAVVISGSRTLLADLHAALTRLPLDMVITGVRIDMDADFELRTLGNTPVVVAPTLDDFAIGMWKALG
;
A
#
# COMPACT_ATOMS: atom_id res chain seq x y z
N MET A 1 36.55 34.16 22.33
CA MET A 1 35.60 33.61 21.32
C MET A 1 34.24 34.28 21.56
N ALA A 2 33.93 35.34 20.79
CA ALA A 2 32.77 36.20 21.04
C ALA A 2 31.50 35.59 20.46
N PRO A 3 30.31 35.71 21.12
CA PRO A 3 29.05 35.14 20.61
C PRO A 3 28.55 35.95 19.42
N ARG A 4 28.27 35.23 18.32
CA ARG A 4 27.68 35.84 17.11
C ARG A 4 26.34 36.49 17.45
N SER A 5 26.22 37.77 17.09
CA SER A 5 25.11 38.69 17.36
C SER A 5 23.75 38.13 16.89
N VAL A 6 22.68 38.35 17.72
CA VAL A 6 21.30 38.00 17.45
C VAL A 6 20.76 38.61 16.14
N ALA A 7 21.37 39.73 15.69
CA ALA A 7 21.07 40.40 14.42
C ALA A 7 21.39 39.50 13.19
N ASP A 8 22.49 38.75 13.24
CA ASP A 8 22.95 37.91 12.13
C ASP A 8 21.99 36.70 11.90
N LYS A 9 21.42 36.20 12.98
CA LYS A 9 20.41 35.12 12.90
C LYS A 9 19.05 35.57 12.34
N ARG A 10 18.67 36.82 12.52
CA ARG A 10 17.47 37.43 11.93
C ARG A 10 17.61 37.58 10.42
N HIS A 11 18.71 38.15 9.95
CA HIS A 11 18.99 38.31 8.52
C HIS A 11 19.09 36.97 7.78
N LEU A 12 19.59 35.91 8.43
CA LEU A 12 19.65 34.58 7.83
C LEU A 12 18.25 33.96 7.69
N ARG A 13 17.39 34.14 8.70
CA ARG A 13 15.98 33.68 8.64
C ARG A 13 15.17 34.40 7.57
N GLU A 14 15.29 35.73 7.47
CA GLU A 14 14.60 36.51 6.43
C GLU A 14 15.03 36.12 5.01
N ARG A 15 16.31 35.80 4.79
CA ARG A 15 16.81 35.30 3.51
C ARG A 15 16.29 33.89 3.20
N LEU A 16 16.25 33.01 4.18
CA LEU A 16 15.68 31.65 4.02
C LEU A 16 14.18 31.70 3.71
N ASP A 17 13.43 32.56 4.39
CA ASP A 17 12.00 32.76 4.13
C ASP A 17 11.73 33.41 2.76
N ALA A 18 12.61 34.29 2.29
CA ALA A 18 12.52 34.89 0.95
C ALA A 18 12.79 33.83 -0.15
N VAL A 19 13.79 32.97 0.03
CA VAL A 19 14.12 31.88 -0.89
C VAL A 19 13.00 30.82 -0.94
N THR A 20 12.43 30.51 0.22
CA THR A 20 11.31 29.56 0.33
C THR A 20 10.05 30.10 -0.34
N ARG A 21 9.72 31.39 -0.12
CA ARG A 21 8.62 32.08 -0.80
C ARG A 21 8.81 32.15 -2.32
N ALA A 22 10.04 32.43 -2.77
CA ALA A 22 10.36 32.44 -4.20
C ALA A 22 10.23 31.06 -4.84
N ARG A 23 10.68 29.99 -4.16
CA ARG A 23 10.49 28.60 -4.62
C ARG A 23 9.02 28.18 -4.71
N VAL A 24 8.22 28.55 -3.70
CA VAL A 24 6.76 28.27 -3.69
C VAL A 24 6.04 29.07 -4.79
N ALA A 25 6.44 30.33 -5.02
CA ALA A 25 5.89 31.15 -6.10
C ALA A 25 6.26 30.60 -7.50
N LEU A 26 7.49 30.14 -7.69
CA LEU A 26 7.94 29.48 -8.92
C LEU A 26 7.22 28.14 -9.15
N ALA A 27 7.03 27.35 -8.11
CA ALA A 27 6.28 26.08 -8.19
C ALA A 27 4.79 26.33 -8.50
N ARG A 28 4.17 27.38 -7.97
CA ARG A 28 2.79 27.77 -8.31
C ARG A 28 2.68 28.32 -9.73
N ALA A 29 3.64 29.13 -10.17
CA ALA A 29 3.66 29.63 -11.53
C ALA A 29 3.85 28.50 -12.56
N SER A 30 4.73 27.54 -12.29
CA SER A 30 4.91 26.38 -13.15
C SER A 30 3.66 25.48 -13.17
N ALA A 31 2.98 25.28 -12.05
CA ALA A 31 1.74 24.50 -11.96
C ALA A 31 0.60 25.16 -12.74
N THR A 32 0.46 26.49 -12.68
CA THR A 32 -0.55 27.24 -13.47
C THR A 32 -0.25 27.23 -14.97
N VAL A 33 1.00 27.33 -15.37
CA VAL A 33 1.40 27.22 -16.78
C VAL A 33 1.10 25.80 -17.32
N VAL A 34 1.45 24.77 -16.53
CA VAL A 34 1.17 23.36 -16.92
C VAL A 34 -0.34 23.07 -16.97
N SER A 35 -1.13 23.62 -16.04
CA SER A 35 -2.58 23.44 -16.06
C SER A 35 -3.25 24.16 -17.22
N SER A 36 -2.84 25.40 -17.52
CA SER A 36 -3.32 26.18 -18.67
C SER A 36 -2.94 25.51 -19.99
N TRP A 37 -1.72 24.97 -20.09
CA TRP A 37 -1.27 24.20 -21.24
C TRP A 37 -2.09 22.93 -21.45
N ARG A 38 -2.40 22.21 -20.36
CA ARG A 38 -3.26 21.00 -20.42
C ARG A 38 -4.69 21.32 -20.86
N THR A 39 -5.28 22.43 -20.43
CA THR A 39 -6.61 22.86 -20.83
C THR A 39 -6.64 23.33 -22.29
N CYS A 40 -5.63 24.06 -22.78
CA CYS A 40 -5.49 24.43 -24.19
C CYS A 40 -5.34 23.19 -25.10
N ILE A 41 -4.54 22.20 -24.70
CA ILE A 41 -4.40 20.93 -25.44
C ILE A 41 -5.72 20.15 -25.46
N ALA A 42 -6.47 20.13 -24.36
CA ALA A 42 -7.76 19.45 -24.27
C ALA A 42 -8.83 20.13 -25.17
N ALA A 43 -8.83 21.46 -25.22
CA ALA A 43 -9.71 22.22 -26.12
C ALA A 43 -9.34 22.03 -27.60
N ALA A 44 -8.06 22.05 -27.93
CA ALA A 44 -7.55 21.82 -29.27
C ALA A 44 -7.82 20.41 -29.83
N ARG A 45 -7.95 19.40 -28.93
CA ARG A 45 -8.32 18.03 -29.33
C ARG A 45 -9.74 17.88 -29.90
N ARG A 46 -10.61 18.87 -29.71
CA ARG A 46 -12.00 18.85 -30.22
C ARG A 46 -12.11 19.24 -31.70
N VAL A 47 -11.06 19.80 -32.29
CA VAL A 47 -11.05 20.18 -33.72
C VAL A 47 -10.61 18.97 -34.56
N PRO A 48 -11.42 18.47 -35.51
CA PRO A 48 -11.04 17.35 -36.37
C PRO A 48 -9.79 17.71 -37.18
N GLY A 49 -8.75 16.88 -37.10
CA GLY A 49 -7.43 17.11 -37.72
C GLY A 49 -6.36 17.71 -36.78
N LEU A 50 -6.69 18.68 -35.95
CA LEU A 50 -5.73 19.31 -35.02
C LEU A 50 -5.28 18.37 -33.91
N GLY A 51 -6.18 17.51 -33.43
CA GLY A 51 -5.85 16.49 -32.44
C GLY A 51 -4.88 15.42 -32.95
N SER A 52 -4.90 15.14 -34.26
CA SER A 52 -3.93 14.22 -34.87
C SER A 52 -2.57 14.88 -35.07
N PHE A 53 -2.54 16.14 -35.44
CA PHE A 53 -1.31 16.93 -35.55
C PHE A 53 -0.63 17.14 -34.23
N LEU A 54 -1.36 17.47 -33.14
CA LEU A 54 -0.82 17.60 -31.79
C LEU A 54 -0.27 16.27 -31.24
N ARG A 55 -0.92 15.14 -31.56
CA ARG A 55 -0.39 13.81 -31.23
C ARG A 55 0.88 13.48 -31.99
N LEU A 56 1.02 13.94 -33.21
CA LEU A 56 2.25 13.81 -34.01
C LEU A 56 3.39 14.64 -33.37
N LEU A 57 3.12 15.90 -33.04
CA LEU A 57 4.10 16.77 -32.37
C LEU A 57 4.50 16.24 -30.98
N SER A 58 3.58 15.64 -30.23
CA SER A 58 3.88 15.06 -28.92
C SER A 58 4.74 13.78 -28.99
N SER A 59 4.93 13.20 -30.17
CA SER A 59 5.81 12.05 -30.39
C SER A 59 7.28 12.45 -30.64
N LEU A 60 7.57 13.73 -30.86
CA LEU A 60 8.93 14.22 -31.00
C LEU A 60 9.69 14.13 -29.68
N THR A 61 10.90 13.58 -29.74
CA THR A 61 11.83 13.56 -28.62
C THR A 61 12.46 14.92 -28.39
N VAL A 62 13.23 15.10 -27.31
CA VAL A 62 14.03 16.31 -27.09
C VAL A 62 14.97 16.55 -28.28
N LEU A 63 15.59 15.48 -28.79
CA LEU A 63 16.46 15.54 -29.97
C LEU A 63 15.66 15.94 -31.22
N GLY A 64 14.46 15.40 -31.42
CA GLY A 64 13.57 15.74 -32.52
C GLY A 64 13.16 17.22 -32.51
N TRP A 65 12.82 17.75 -31.35
CA TRP A 65 12.53 19.17 -31.18
C TRP A 65 13.78 20.05 -31.45
N GLY A 66 14.94 19.67 -30.91
CA GLY A 66 16.20 20.36 -31.19
C GLY A 66 16.52 20.41 -32.67
N THR A 67 16.41 19.27 -33.37
CA THR A 67 16.62 19.17 -34.83
C THR A 67 15.61 20.02 -35.61
N ALA A 68 14.34 20.03 -35.21
CA ALA A 68 13.32 20.85 -35.85
C ALA A 68 13.58 22.36 -35.68
N ILE A 69 13.95 22.79 -34.48
CA ILE A 69 14.28 24.21 -34.19
C ILE A 69 15.52 24.64 -34.96
N ILE A 70 16.58 23.83 -34.98
CA ILE A 70 17.79 24.09 -35.77
C ILE A 70 17.43 24.16 -37.28
N GLY A 71 16.59 23.21 -37.72
CA GLY A 71 16.15 23.17 -39.13
C GLY A 71 15.40 24.42 -39.55
N VAL A 72 14.44 24.90 -38.75
CA VAL A 72 13.71 26.15 -38.99
C VAL A 72 14.64 27.35 -38.93
N GLY A 73 15.49 27.46 -37.91
CA GLY A 73 16.42 28.57 -37.73
C GLY A 73 17.44 28.70 -38.90
N ALA A 74 18.03 27.53 -39.26
CA ALA A 74 18.99 27.51 -40.39
C ALA A 74 18.33 27.81 -41.74
N SER A 75 17.10 27.31 -41.97
CA SER A 75 16.33 27.65 -43.20
C SER A 75 16.01 29.13 -43.26
N LEU A 76 15.56 29.75 -42.17
CA LEU A 76 15.33 31.20 -42.07
C LEU A 76 16.60 32.02 -42.29
N ALA A 77 17.71 31.63 -41.66
CA ALA A 77 18.99 32.30 -41.85
C ALA A 77 19.46 32.21 -43.32
N GLY A 78 19.34 31.04 -43.93
CA GLY A 78 19.62 30.81 -45.33
C GLY A 78 18.84 31.73 -46.28
N VAL A 79 17.52 31.94 -46.02
CA VAL A 79 16.66 32.81 -46.81
C VAL A 79 16.97 34.30 -46.53
N LEU A 80 17.10 34.69 -45.28
CA LEU A 80 17.28 36.10 -44.90
C LEU A 80 18.66 36.65 -45.24
N PHE A 81 19.69 35.83 -45.12
CA PHE A 81 21.08 36.24 -45.37
C PHE A 81 21.64 35.67 -46.66
N SER A 82 20.79 35.03 -47.53
CA SER A 82 21.23 34.39 -48.77
C SER A 82 22.38 33.38 -48.58
N TRP A 83 22.42 32.70 -47.40
CA TRP A 83 23.46 31.76 -47.04
C TRP A 83 23.03 30.33 -47.41
N VAL A 84 23.55 29.87 -48.54
CA VAL A 84 23.13 28.60 -49.18
C VAL A 84 23.40 27.38 -48.29
N GLU A 85 24.55 27.35 -47.63
CA GLU A 85 24.91 26.22 -46.72
C GLU A 85 23.95 26.12 -45.53
N ALA A 86 23.52 27.24 -44.96
CA ALA A 86 22.52 27.24 -43.90
C ALA A 86 21.15 26.78 -44.42
N ALA A 87 20.77 27.18 -45.61
CA ALA A 87 19.49 26.71 -46.21
C ALA A 87 19.51 25.19 -46.44
N VAL A 88 20.61 24.64 -46.99
CA VAL A 88 20.76 23.20 -47.20
C VAL A 88 20.71 22.41 -45.89
N LEU A 89 21.43 22.88 -44.85
CA LEU A 89 21.41 22.30 -43.51
C LEU A 89 19.97 22.30 -42.94
N GLY A 90 19.29 23.44 -43.04
CA GLY A 90 17.92 23.60 -42.55
C GLY A 90 16.93 22.64 -43.22
N PHE A 91 16.97 22.58 -44.58
CA PHE A 91 16.14 21.64 -45.32
C PHE A 91 16.44 20.18 -45.00
N THR A 92 17.71 19.81 -44.81
CA THR A 92 18.11 18.45 -44.44
C THR A 92 17.53 18.08 -43.07
N CYS A 93 17.68 18.95 -42.07
CA CYS A 93 17.11 18.70 -40.73
C CYS A 93 15.59 18.55 -40.77
N LEU A 94 14.88 19.42 -41.45
CA LEU A 94 13.42 19.36 -41.59
C LEU A 94 12.97 18.10 -42.34
N THR A 95 13.69 17.70 -43.38
CA THR A 95 13.40 16.48 -44.15
C THR A 95 13.58 15.24 -43.27
N LEU A 96 14.66 15.17 -42.45
CA LEU A 96 14.88 14.07 -41.50
C LEU A 96 13.73 13.98 -40.49
N VAL A 97 13.29 15.10 -39.92
CA VAL A 97 12.16 15.13 -38.97
C VAL A 97 10.88 14.69 -39.68
N ALA A 98 10.59 15.17 -40.89
CA ALA A 98 9.41 14.78 -41.66
C ALA A 98 9.42 13.27 -42.00
N LEU A 99 10.58 12.74 -42.41
CA LEU A 99 10.74 11.32 -42.72
C LEU A 99 10.55 10.45 -41.48
N SER A 100 11.11 10.86 -40.32
CA SER A 100 10.93 10.18 -39.06
C SER A 100 9.46 10.18 -38.59
N LEU A 101 8.74 11.30 -38.76
CA LEU A 101 7.31 11.38 -38.50
C LEU A 101 6.49 10.47 -39.42
N LEU A 102 6.79 10.44 -40.73
CA LEU A 102 6.18 9.53 -41.70
C LEU A 102 6.41 8.06 -41.32
N TRP A 103 7.63 7.71 -40.90
CA TRP A 103 7.96 6.36 -40.45
C TRP A 103 7.15 5.96 -39.20
N SER A 104 6.83 6.92 -38.35
CA SER A 104 6.05 6.72 -37.12
C SER A 104 4.52 6.63 -37.34
N LEU A 105 4.01 7.02 -38.53
CA LEU A 105 2.58 7.06 -38.83
C LEU A 105 1.89 5.70 -38.96
N GLY A 106 2.65 4.58 -39.00
CA GLY A 106 2.10 3.23 -39.04
C GLY A 106 1.21 2.94 -37.84
N ARG A 107 0.00 2.37 -38.02
CA ARG A 107 -0.82 1.83 -36.95
C ARG A 107 -0.08 0.66 -36.30
N ALA A 108 0.14 0.72 -34.96
CA ALA A 108 0.58 -0.43 -34.20
C ALA A 108 -0.58 -1.43 -34.19
N GLY A 109 -0.43 -2.52 -34.93
CA GLY A 109 -1.43 -3.59 -34.97
C GLY A 109 -1.23 -4.62 -33.84
N HIS A 110 -0.26 -4.43 -32.93
CA HIS A 110 -0.04 -5.35 -31.83
C HIS A 110 -1.15 -5.18 -30.81
N ALA A 111 -1.67 -6.29 -30.29
CA ALA A 111 -2.44 -6.32 -29.07
C ALA A 111 -1.54 -6.92 -27.96
N VAL A 112 -1.47 -6.28 -26.81
CA VAL A 112 -0.64 -6.72 -25.70
C VAL A 112 -1.54 -7.01 -24.51
N ALA A 113 -1.46 -8.23 -23.99
CA ALA A 113 -2.15 -8.67 -22.79
C ALA A 113 -1.14 -9.00 -21.70
N LEU A 114 -1.34 -8.43 -20.53
CA LEU A 114 -0.58 -8.74 -19.32
C LEU A 114 -1.42 -9.70 -18.46
N ARG A 115 -0.81 -10.80 -18.04
CA ARG A 115 -1.41 -11.76 -17.10
C ARG A 115 -0.43 -12.03 -15.97
N LEU A 116 -0.88 -11.88 -14.74
CA LEU A 116 -0.16 -12.36 -13.55
C LEU A 116 -0.76 -13.72 -13.16
N ALA A 117 0.10 -14.68 -12.89
CA ALA A 117 -0.32 -16.00 -12.41
C ALA A 117 -1.04 -15.87 -11.06
N ASN A 118 -0.48 -15.05 -10.17
CA ASN A 118 -1.07 -14.69 -8.89
C ASN A 118 -0.91 -13.18 -8.68
N THR A 119 -1.97 -12.54 -8.21
CA THR A 119 -1.96 -11.14 -7.80
C THR A 119 -1.55 -10.96 -6.34
N ARG A 120 -1.36 -12.07 -5.62
CA ARG A 120 -0.96 -12.13 -4.22
C ARG A 120 0.11 -13.19 -4.05
N VAL A 121 1.22 -12.85 -3.43
CA VAL A 121 2.37 -13.73 -3.17
C VAL A 121 2.97 -13.37 -1.82
N THR A 122 3.66 -14.31 -1.19
CA THR A 122 4.37 -14.05 0.07
C THR A 122 5.82 -13.61 -0.21
N VAL A 123 6.38 -12.80 0.68
CA VAL A 123 7.80 -12.42 0.59
C VAL A 123 8.70 -13.65 0.44
N GLY A 124 9.55 -13.63 -0.58
CA GLY A 124 10.47 -14.74 -0.94
C GLY A 124 9.92 -15.69 -2.01
N GLU A 125 8.62 -15.70 -2.29
CA GLU A 125 8.05 -16.44 -3.42
C GLU A 125 8.26 -15.65 -4.72
N LYS A 126 8.32 -16.33 -5.86
CA LYS A 126 8.42 -15.66 -7.16
C LYS A 126 7.02 -15.35 -7.69
N ALA A 127 6.75 -14.07 -7.94
CA ALA A 127 5.55 -13.68 -8.68
C ALA A 127 5.84 -13.85 -10.18
N LEU A 128 5.09 -14.75 -10.81
CA LEU A 128 5.23 -15.03 -12.24
C LEU A 128 4.17 -14.26 -13.02
N GLY A 129 4.59 -13.68 -14.14
CA GLY A 129 3.72 -13.04 -15.10
C GLY A 129 4.03 -13.46 -16.52
N ALA A 130 3.05 -13.33 -17.39
CA ALA A 130 3.18 -13.54 -18.82
C ALA A 130 2.71 -12.31 -19.60
N LEU A 131 3.51 -11.88 -20.54
CA LEU A 131 3.20 -10.81 -21.46
C LEU A 131 2.96 -11.43 -22.83
N THR A 132 1.69 -11.45 -23.27
CA THR A 132 1.30 -12.00 -24.57
C THR A 132 1.15 -10.85 -25.56
N VAL A 133 1.96 -10.88 -26.60
CA VAL A 133 1.88 -9.95 -27.73
C VAL A 133 1.28 -10.69 -28.92
N SER A 134 0.15 -10.21 -29.44
CA SER A 134 -0.55 -10.82 -30.56
C SER A 134 -0.66 -9.87 -31.75
N ASN A 135 -0.70 -10.44 -32.93
CA ASN A 135 -0.97 -9.72 -34.18
C ASN A 135 -2.38 -10.04 -34.69
N PRO A 136 -3.41 -9.26 -34.32
CA PRO A 136 -4.76 -9.46 -34.82
C PRO A 136 -4.96 -8.93 -36.25
N THR A 137 -3.90 -8.47 -36.92
CA THR A 137 -3.99 -7.87 -38.24
C THR A 137 -3.61 -8.88 -39.35
N ALA A 138 -4.14 -8.69 -40.55
CA ALA A 138 -3.82 -9.50 -41.71
C ALA A 138 -2.38 -9.26 -42.28
N ARG A 139 -1.65 -8.28 -41.72
CA ARG A 139 -0.30 -7.90 -42.17
C ARG A 139 0.75 -8.32 -41.17
N ARG A 140 1.93 -8.71 -41.69
CA ARG A 140 3.09 -8.97 -40.86
C ARG A 140 3.52 -7.72 -40.10
N LEU A 141 3.64 -7.82 -38.77
CA LEU A 141 4.14 -6.76 -37.92
C LEU A 141 5.65 -6.89 -37.75
N ARG A 142 6.31 -5.74 -37.70
CA ARG A 142 7.77 -5.69 -37.45
C ARG A 142 8.07 -5.93 -35.99
N ALA A 143 9.30 -6.36 -35.70
CA ALA A 143 9.80 -6.45 -34.35
C ALA A 143 9.60 -5.11 -33.62
N THR A 144 9.17 -5.18 -32.37
CA THR A 144 8.89 -4.01 -31.54
C THR A 144 9.37 -4.24 -30.12
N MET A 145 9.67 -3.15 -29.42
CA MET A 145 10.03 -3.21 -28.01
C MET A 145 8.77 -2.97 -27.18
N VAL A 146 8.54 -3.85 -26.23
CA VAL A 146 7.46 -3.74 -25.25
C VAL A 146 8.08 -3.39 -23.90
N GLU A 147 7.64 -2.27 -23.33
CA GLU A 147 8.02 -1.83 -21.99
C GLU A 147 6.93 -2.20 -21.00
N LEU A 148 7.30 -2.90 -19.94
CA LEU A 148 6.46 -3.21 -18.80
C LEU A 148 6.99 -2.49 -17.57
N ARG A 149 6.16 -1.66 -16.95
CA ARG A 149 6.49 -1.02 -15.69
C ARG A 149 6.20 -1.97 -14.54
N VAL A 150 7.11 -2.03 -13.58
CA VAL A 150 6.95 -2.81 -12.34
C VAL A 150 7.41 -1.91 -11.19
N GLY A 151 6.45 -1.42 -10.41
CA GLY A 151 6.71 -0.42 -9.38
C GLY A 151 7.39 0.85 -9.96
N ALA A 152 8.54 1.21 -9.41
CA ALA A 152 9.34 2.34 -9.89
C ALA A 152 10.24 2.01 -11.10
N GLY A 153 10.40 0.71 -11.41
CA GLY A 153 11.24 0.22 -12.51
C GLY A 153 10.47 -0.01 -13.81
N ALA A 154 11.21 -0.22 -14.90
CA ALA A 154 10.67 -0.62 -16.19
C ALA A 154 11.56 -1.68 -16.82
N ASN A 155 10.96 -2.75 -17.29
CA ASN A 155 11.64 -3.80 -18.06
C ASN A 155 11.21 -3.71 -19.52
N SER A 156 12.16 -3.93 -20.43
CA SER A 156 11.94 -3.89 -21.87
C SER A 156 12.16 -5.26 -22.47
N PHE A 157 11.18 -5.72 -23.24
CA PHE A 157 11.18 -7.00 -23.92
C PHE A 157 11.18 -6.79 -25.43
N LEU A 158 12.03 -7.49 -26.17
CA LEU A 158 12.04 -7.44 -27.62
C LEU A 158 11.07 -8.48 -28.18
N CYS A 159 9.93 -8.01 -28.69
CA CYS A 159 8.99 -8.85 -29.40
C CYS A 159 9.49 -9.04 -30.86
N PRO A 160 9.64 -10.27 -31.36
CA PRO A 160 10.02 -10.55 -32.74
C PRO A 160 8.97 -10.06 -33.73
N ALA A 161 9.28 -10.15 -35.03
CA ALA A 161 8.31 -9.86 -36.05
C ALA A 161 7.25 -10.96 -36.09
N LEU A 162 5.96 -10.55 -35.98
CA LEU A 162 4.83 -11.48 -35.93
C LEU A 162 4.12 -11.59 -37.29
N GLY A 163 3.89 -12.82 -37.74
CA GLY A 163 3.01 -13.12 -38.86
C GLY A 163 1.54 -12.84 -38.52
N ARG A 164 0.65 -13.14 -39.47
CA ARG A 164 -0.80 -13.01 -39.26
C ARG A 164 -1.25 -14.00 -38.17
N ASP A 165 -2.07 -13.52 -37.24
CA ASP A 165 -2.65 -14.31 -36.13
C ASP A 165 -1.60 -15.02 -35.24
N GLU A 166 -0.33 -14.59 -35.34
CA GLU A 166 0.78 -15.14 -34.54
C GLU A 166 0.84 -14.42 -33.19
N ASN A 167 1.16 -15.20 -32.17
CA ASN A 167 1.33 -14.75 -30.79
C ASN A 167 2.75 -15.02 -30.31
N HIS A 168 3.29 -14.10 -29.54
CA HIS A 168 4.54 -14.27 -28.81
C HIS A 168 4.30 -14.07 -27.33
N GLU A 169 4.72 -15.02 -26.53
CA GLU A 169 4.57 -14.98 -25.08
C GLU A 169 5.94 -14.87 -24.42
N GLU A 170 6.08 -13.86 -23.57
CA GLU A 170 7.27 -13.64 -22.75
C GLU A 170 6.91 -13.81 -21.29
N VAL A 171 7.56 -14.76 -20.62
CA VAL A 171 7.36 -15.04 -19.19
C VAL A 171 8.40 -14.29 -18.39
N PHE A 172 7.97 -13.61 -17.36
CA PHE A 172 8.85 -12.85 -16.46
C PHE A 172 8.55 -13.19 -15.00
N ALA A 173 9.56 -12.99 -14.15
CA ALA A 173 9.44 -13.14 -12.71
C ALA A 173 9.73 -11.81 -12.03
N ILE A 174 8.89 -11.46 -11.06
CA ILE A 174 9.08 -10.30 -10.20
C ILE A 174 9.71 -10.78 -8.90
N ALA A 175 10.83 -10.17 -8.52
CA ALA A 175 11.46 -10.44 -7.24
C ALA A 175 10.62 -9.84 -6.11
N THR A 176 10.31 -10.65 -5.10
CA THR A 176 9.48 -10.29 -3.94
C THR A 176 10.33 -10.29 -2.67
N THR A 177 11.41 -9.53 -2.68
CA THR A 177 12.36 -9.46 -1.56
C THR A 177 11.82 -8.74 -0.35
N ARG A 178 10.84 -7.86 -0.54
CA ARG A 178 10.20 -7.05 0.49
C ARG A 178 8.70 -7.03 0.26
N ARG A 179 7.91 -7.01 1.35
CA ARG A 179 6.45 -6.82 1.24
C ARG A 179 6.11 -5.45 0.66
N GLY A 180 4.94 -5.36 0.09
CA GLY A 180 4.45 -4.12 -0.50
C GLY A 180 3.32 -4.33 -1.49
N VAL A 181 2.78 -3.23 -1.96
CA VAL A 181 1.83 -3.21 -3.08
C VAL A 181 2.57 -2.66 -4.30
N VAL A 182 2.79 -3.52 -5.29
CA VAL A 182 3.55 -3.18 -6.49
C VAL A 182 2.61 -3.08 -7.68
N ALA A 183 2.55 -1.91 -8.31
CA ALA A 183 1.81 -1.75 -9.56
C ALA A 183 2.59 -2.42 -10.71
N VAL A 184 2.02 -3.42 -11.34
CA VAL A 184 2.54 -4.13 -12.51
C VAL A 184 1.79 -3.67 -13.74
N GLY A 185 2.47 -3.03 -14.66
CA GLY A 185 1.92 -2.34 -15.81
C GLY A 185 1.94 -0.81 -15.62
N PRO A 186 1.43 -0.08 -16.61
CA PRO A 186 0.89 -0.56 -17.88
C PRO A 186 1.95 -1.18 -18.79
N ALA A 187 1.54 -2.16 -19.61
CA ALA A 187 2.37 -2.63 -20.72
C ALA A 187 2.21 -1.67 -21.90
N SER A 188 3.31 -1.22 -22.47
CA SER A 188 3.33 -0.27 -23.57
C SER A 188 4.30 -0.69 -24.66
N THR A 189 3.93 -0.46 -25.93
CA THR A 189 4.84 -0.62 -27.05
C THR A 189 5.52 0.70 -27.35
N ILE A 190 6.85 0.64 -27.52
CA ILE A 190 7.64 1.79 -27.90
C ILE A 190 8.01 1.65 -29.38
N ARG A 191 7.62 2.61 -30.18
CA ARG A 191 8.09 2.78 -31.56
C ARG A 191 8.92 4.04 -31.63
N GLY A 192 10.11 3.90 -32.17
CA GLY A 192 10.99 5.00 -32.50
C GLY A 192 11.44 4.88 -33.95
N ASP A 193 11.98 5.94 -34.47
CA ASP A 193 12.78 5.93 -35.68
C ASP A 193 14.23 5.53 -35.34
N GLY A 194 15.01 5.10 -36.35
CA GLY A 194 16.40 4.72 -36.16
C GLY A 194 17.32 5.86 -35.73
N LEU A 195 16.86 7.11 -35.83
CA LEU A 195 17.61 8.33 -35.47
C LEU A 195 17.24 8.84 -34.07
N GLY A 196 16.21 8.31 -33.45
CA GLY A 196 15.74 8.73 -32.13
C GLY A 196 15.03 10.09 -32.11
N LEU A 197 14.61 10.63 -33.24
CA LEU A 197 13.91 11.89 -33.38
C LEU A 197 12.44 11.80 -32.95
N VAL A 198 11.84 10.62 -33.10
CA VAL A 198 10.43 10.33 -32.79
C VAL A 198 10.33 9.13 -31.89
N ARG A 199 9.57 9.26 -30.80
CA ARG A 199 9.22 8.16 -29.89
C ARG A 199 7.71 8.16 -29.66
N ARG A 200 7.05 7.11 -30.08
CA ARG A 200 5.62 6.90 -29.86
C ARG A 200 5.41 5.77 -28.87
N VAL A 201 4.78 6.10 -27.75
CA VAL A 201 4.40 5.10 -26.73
C VAL A 201 2.92 4.82 -26.89
N GLN A 202 2.55 3.56 -27.00
CA GLN A 202 1.16 3.12 -27.02
C GLN A 202 0.92 2.17 -25.86
N THR A 203 0.04 2.57 -24.96
CA THR A 203 -0.37 1.78 -23.79
C THR A 203 -1.47 0.81 -24.20
N TRP A 204 -1.39 -0.44 -23.71
CA TRP A 204 -2.29 -1.53 -24.08
C TRP A 204 -3.07 -2.12 -22.92
N SER A 205 -2.52 -2.08 -21.71
CA SER A 205 -3.16 -2.60 -20.52
C SER A 205 -3.12 -1.56 -19.40
N ASP A 206 -4.06 -1.66 -18.50
CA ASP A 206 -4.00 -0.92 -17.24
C ASP A 206 -2.98 -1.59 -16.30
N ALA A 207 -2.59 -0.87 -15.26
CA ALA A 207 -1.76 -1.42 -14.21
C ALA A 207 -2.60 -2.34 -13.31
N THR A 208 -2.04 -3.46 -12.92
CA THR A 208 -2.62 -4.41 -11.96
C THR A 208 -1.79 -4.38 -10.68
N GLU A 209 -2.44 -4.34 -9.53
CA GLU A 209 -1.74 -4.38 -8.24
C GLU A 209 -1.33 -5.82 -7.91
N LEU A 210 -0.06 -5.97 -7.56
CA LEU A 210 0.53 -7.18 -7.00
C LEU A 210 0.77 -6.94 -5.52
N TYR A 211 0.08 -7.70 -4.67
CA TYR A 211 0.23 -7.67 -3.23
C TYR A 211 1.31 -8.68 -2.82
N ILE A 212 2.39 -8.19 -2.22
CA ILE A 212 3.44 -9.00 -1.65
C ILE A 212 3.20 -9.03 -0.14
N HIS A 213 2.63 -10.12 0.34
CA HIS A 213 2.24 -10.33 1.72
C HIS A 213 3.44 -10.50 2.65
N PRO A 214 3.38 -10.06 3.91
CA PRO A 214 4.38 -10.38 4.91
C PRO A 214 4.44 -11.89 5.15
N ARG A 215 5.59 -12.37 5.64
CA ARG A 215 5.72 -13.75 6.10
C ARG A 215 4.82 -13.98 7.31
N THR A 216 4.25 -15.17 7.41
CA THR A 216 3.45 -15.56 8.57
C THR A 216 3.91 -16.89 9.11
N VAL A 217 3.90 -17.02 10.43
CA VAL A 217 4.11 -18.32 11.11
C VAL A 217 2.76 -18.90 11.50
N ALA A 218 2.71 -20.22 11.58
CA ALA A 218 1.54 -20.90 12.11
C ALA A 218 1.44 -20.60 13.62
N MET A 219 0.34 -19.97 14.01
CA MET A 219 -0.01 -19.80 15.42
C MET A 219 -0.80 -21.04 15.86
N ASN A 220 -0.39 -21.71 16.93
CA ASN A 220 -1.11 -22.87 17.43
C ASN A 220 -2.52 -22.49 17.90
N ALA A 221 -3.47 -23.37 17.68
CA ALA A 221 -4.87 -23.18 18.09
C ALA A 221 -5.03 -22.86 19.59
N SER A 222 -4.10 -23.33 20.44
CA SER A 222 -4.04 -22.97 21.86
C SER A 222 -3.60 -21.53 22.11
N THR A 223 -2.74 -20.93 21.28
CA THR A 223 -2.38 -19.51 21.37
C THR A 223 -3.58 -18.62 21.01
N VAL A 224 -4.41 -19.09 20.10
CA VAL A 224 -5.69 -18.48 19.76
C VAL A 224 -6.79 -18.96 20.70
N GLY A 225 -6.61 -20.10 21.37
CA GLY A 225 -7.53 -20.75 22.31
C GLY A 225 -7.58 -20.09 23.70
N PHE A 226 -6.58 -19.28 24.07
CA PHE A 226 -6.67 -18.44 25.29
C PHE A 226 -7.89 -17.50 25.22
N ILE A 227 -8.29 -17.12 24.04
CA ILE A 227 -9.55 -16.41 23.82
C ILE A 227 -10.76 -17.34 24.10
N ARG A 228 -10.58 -18.65 24.13
CA ARG A 228 -11.62 -19.63 24.50
C ARG A 228 -11.90 -19.73 26.00
N ASP A 229 -10.89 -19.54 26.84
CA ASP A 229 -11.08 -19.57 28.30
C ASP A 229 -11.74 -18.28 28.82
N ILE A 230 -11.68 -17.18 28.07
CA ILE A 230 -12.45 -15.96 28.39
C ILE A 230 -13.94 -16.17 28.05
N GLU A 231 -14.29 -17.08 27.11
CA GLU A 231 -15.67 -17.50 26.90
C GLU A 231 -16.26 -18.22 28.13
N GLY A 232 -15.40 -18.71 29.04
CA GLY A 232 -15.81 -19.30 30.33
C GLY A 232 -15.93 -18.30 31.48
N ALA A 233 -15.45 -17.08 31.34
CA ALA A 233 -15.64 -16.02 32.32
C ALA A 233 -17.03 -15.38 32.10
N THR A 234 -18.01 -15.88 32.81
CA THR A 234 -19.38 -15.32 32.83
C THR A 234 -19.35 -13.88 33.30
N THR A 235 -19.44 -12.94 32.36
CA THR A 235 -19.76 -11.55 32.69
C THR A 235 -21.21 -11.53 33.16
N GLN A 236 -21.46 -11.00 34.36
CA GLN A 236 -22.82 -10.87 34.91
C GLN A 236 -23.62 -9.74 34.23
N ASP A 237 -23.16 -9.22 33.10
CA ASP A 237 -23.89 -8.25 32.30
C ASP A 237 -24.95 -8.94 31.45
N LEU A 238 -26.18 -8.77 31.88
CA LEU A 238 -27.38 -9.32 31.28
C LEU A 238 -27.79 -8.49 30.07
N SER A 239 -27.60 -9.02 28.88
CA SER A 239 -28.13 -8.42 27.64
C SER A 239 -29.48 -9.05 27.27
N SER A 240 -30.42 -8.21 26.81
CA SER A 240 -31.71 -8.65 26.30
C SER A 240 -31.71 -9.02 24.81
N ALA A 241 -30.54 -8.97 24.14
CA ALA A 241 -30.45 -8.99 22.69
C ALA A 241 -29.77 -10.21 22.06
N ASP A 242 -29.09 -11.11 22.81
CA ASP A 242 -28.39 -12.24 22.18
C ASP A 242 -28.75 -13.61 22.77
N VAL A 243 -28.70 -14.65 21.99
CA VAL A 243 -29.63 -15.78 21.92
C VAL A 243 -29.03 -17.10 22.47
N SER A 244 -28.20 -17.07 23.50
CA SER A 244 -27.92 -18.31 24.21
C SER A 244 -28.68 -18.38 25.53
N PHE A 245 -29.56 -19.38 25.63
CA PHE A 245 -30.34 -19.65 26.83
C PHE A 245 -29.39 -20.20 27.91
N HIS A 246 -29.20 -19.46 29.00
CA HIS A 246 -28.35 -19.87 30.11
C HIS A 246 -29.16 -20.55 31.22
N ALA A 247 -30.16 -19.87 31.78
CA ALA A 247 -30.89 -20.36 32.91
C ALA A 247 -32.33 -19.80 32.97
N LEU A 248 -33.16 -20.41 33.79
CA LEU A 248 -34.46 -19.87 34.22
C LEU A 248 -34.31 -19.40 35.68
N ARG A 249 -34.64 -18.15 35.94
CA ARG A 249 -34.71 -17.61 37.30
C ARG A 249 -36.14 -17.09 37.61
N GLU A 250 -36.41 -16.87 38.85
CA GLU A 250 -37.67 -16.29 39.30
C GLU A 250 -37.71 -14.78 38.86
N TYR A 251 -38.87 -14.34 38.39
CA TYR A 251 -39.11 -12.96 37.94
C TYR A 251 -38.96 -11.99 39.12
N VAL A 252 -38.21 -10.91 38.88
CA VAL A 252 -38.08 -9.78 39.81
C VAL A 252 -38.79 -8.57 39.18
N PRO A 253 -39.51 -7.73 39.93
CA PRO A 253 -40.09 -6.51 39.40
C PRO A 253 -39.06 -5.62 38.73
N GLY A 254 -39.23 -5.33 37.42
CA GLY A 254 -38.28 -4.64 36.55
C GLY A 254 -37.77 -5.48 35.39
N ASP A 255 -37.94 -6.79 35.43
CA ASP A 255 -37.56 -7.68 34.32
C ASP A 255 -38.48 -7.51 33.09
N ASP A 256 -37.91 -7.69 31.90
CA ASP A 256 -38.68 -7.65 30.64
C ASP A 256 -39.70 -8.81 30.60
N ARG A 257 -40.97 -8.44 30.54
CA ARG A 257 -42.10 -9.41 30.46
C ARG A 257 -42.05 -10.26 29.20
N ARG A 258 -41.33 -9.84 28.15
CA ARG A 258 -41.16 -10.63 26.91
C ARG A 258 -40.25 -11.84 27.12
N ALA A 259 -39.37 -11.79 28.12
CA ALA A 259 -38.47 -12.85 28.48
C ALA A 259 -39.12 -13.94 29.37
N ILE A 260 -40.40 -13.79 29.77
CA ILE A 260 -41.08 -14.77 30.59
C ILE A 260 -41.23 -16.09 29.85
N HIS A 261 -40.78 -17.18 30.49
CA HIS A 261 -40.92 -18.53 29.96
C HIS A 261 -42.23 -19.17 30.47
N TRP A 262 -43.33 -18.92 29.77
CA TRP A 262 -44.68 -19.31 30.16
C TRP A 262 -44.84 -20.80 30.49
N ARG A 263 -44.14 -21.66 29.76
CA ARG A 263 -44.21 -23.12 29.98
C ARG A 263 -43.65 -23.55 31.34
N SER A 264 -42.52 -22.94 31.77
CA SER A 264 -41.95 -23.20 33.10
C SER A 264 -42.76 -22.53 34.18
N THR A 265 -43.23 -21.29 33.93
CA THR A 265 -44.15 -20.56 34.81
C THR A 265 -45.41 -21.42 35.15
N ALA A 266 -46.02 -22.02 34.15
CA ALA A 266 -47.19 -22.89 34.36
C ALA A 266 -46.86 -24.16 35.14
N ARG A 267 -45.64 -24.66 35.07
CA ARG A 267 -45.22 -25.89 35.76
C ARG A 267 -44.82 -25.65 37.21
N VAL A 268 -44.15 -24.51 37.47
CA VAL A 268 -43.58 -24.19 38.78
C VAL A 268 -44.55 -23.32 39.62
N GLY A 269 -45.55 -22.70 38.97
CA GLY A 269 -46.51 -21.81 39.64
C GLY A 269 -45.97 -20.40 40.01
N LYS A 270 -44.73 -20.09 39.61
CA LYS A 270 -44.07 -18.80 39.79
C LYS A 270 -43.60 -18.26 38.44
N LEU A 271 -43.61 -16.96 38.27
CA LEU A 271 -43.14 -16.35 37.04
C LEU A 271 -41.66 -16.59 36.87
N MET A 272 -41.32 -17.28 35.77
CA MET A 272 -39.94 -17.64 35.42
C MET A 272 -39.47 -16.83 34.18
N VAL A 273 -38.29 -16.20 34.27
CA VAL A 273 -37.72 -15.40 33.20
C VAL A 273 -36.51 -16.13 32.63
N ARG A 274 -36.37 -16.09 31.31
CA ARG A 274 -35.16 -16.57 30.60
C ARG A 274 -34.03 -15.60 30.86
N GLN A 275 -32.97 -16.12 31.35
CA GLN A 275 -31.68 -15.42 31.47
C GLN A 275 -30.85 -15.81 30.25
N PHE A 276 -30.46 -14.81 29.49
CA PHE A 276 -29.60 -15.00 28.33
C PHE A 276 -28.19 -14.58 28.71
N GLU A 277 -27.22 -15.31 28.22
CA GLU A 277 -25.82 -15.00 28.36
C GLU A 277 -25.37 -14.24 27.11
N GLU A 278 -24.70 -13.12 27.32
CA GLU A 278 -24.10 -12.38 26.23
C GLU A 278 -22.88 -13.16 25.76
N THR A 279 -22.97 -13.80 24.59
CA THR A 279 -21.81 -14.39 23.96
C THR A 279 -20.97 -13.27 23.37
N ARG A 280 -20.05 -12.72 24.17
CA ARG A 280 -19.04 -11.79 23.62
C ARG A 280 -18.26 -12.54 22.54
N ARG A 281 -18.40 -12.09 21.30
CA ARG A 281 -17.54 -12.57 20.21
C ARG A 281 -16.11 -12.19 20.58
N SER A 282 -15.21 -13.17 20.56
CA SER A 282 -13.80 -12.90 20.82
C SER A 282 -13.25 -11.89 19.79
N HIS A 283 -12.90 -10.70 20.23
CA HIS A 283 -12.39 -9.64 19.40
C HIS A 283 -10.94 -9.34 19.77
N LEU A 284 -10.03 -9.48 18.82
CA LEU A 284 -8.59 -9.22 18.96
C LEU A 284 -8.26 -7.80 18.46
N LEU A 285 -7.73 -6.99 19.36
CA LEU A 285 -7.13 -5.70 19.03
C LEU A 285 -5.61 -5.86 18.84
N ILE A 286 -5.10 -5.52 17.68
CA ILE A 286 -3.67 -5.43 17.40
C ILE A 286 -3.30 -3.96 17.23
N VAL A 287 -2.37 -3.48 18.05
CA VAL A 287 -1.79 -2.14 17.94
C VAL A 287 -0.37 -2.29 17.42
N LEU A 288 -0.11 -1.82 16.21
CA LEU A 288 1.19 -1.89 15.57
C LEU A 288 1.82 -0.50 15.48
N ASP A 289 2.96 -0.35 16.11
CA ASP A 289 3.74 0.89 16.08
C ASP A 289 4.41 1.08 14.72
N LEU A 290 4.14 2.22 14.06
CA LEU A 290 4.75 2.60 12.78
C LEU A 290 5.80 3.69 12.93
N ASP A 291 6.04 4.21 14.15
CA ASP A 291 7.04 5.26 14.32
C ASP A 291 8.42 4.77 13.89
N THR A 292 9.05 5.51 12.98
CA THR A 292 10.39 5.17 12.48
C THR A 292 11.41 5.07 13.61
N ASP A 293 11.26 5.90 14.65
CA ASP A 293 12.19 5.96 15.77
C ASP A 293 12.01 4.79 16.77
N ALA A 294 10.92 4.04 16.66
CA ALA A 294 10.66 2.87 17.49
C ALA A 294 11.49 1.63 17.08
N TRP A 295 11.98 1.59 15.84
CA TRP A 295 12.62 0.42 15.23
C TRP A 295 14.09 0.65 14.94
N ALA A 296 14.94 -0.33 15.24
CA ALA A 296 16.38 -0.24 14.97
C ALA A 296 16.68 -0.38 13.46
N SER A 297 15.95 -1.25 12.77
CA SER A 297 16.16 -1.52 11.34
C SER A 297 14.85 -1.73 10.57
N ASP A 298 14.97 -1.83 9.24
CA ASP A 298 13.85 -2.20 8.36
C ASP A 298 13.44 -3.66 8.60
N GLU A 299 14.42 -4.54 8.81
CA GLU A 299 14.21 -5.96 9.05
C GLU A 299 13.44 -6.20 10.36
N GLU A 300 13.76 -5.46 11.41
CA GLU A 300 13.05 -5.51 12.68
C GLU A 300 11.58 -5.10 12.51
N PHE A 301 11.34 -4.03 11.78
CA PHE A 301 9.97 -3.60 11.45
C PHE A 301 9.21 -4.65 10.65
N GLU A 302 9.86 -5.31 9.68
CA GLU A 302 9.25 -6.39 8.89
C GLU A 302 8.85 -7.59 9.77
N ILE A 303 9.63 -7.91 10.81
CA ILE A 303 9.26 -8.93 11.80
C ILE A 303 8.02 -8.47 12.58
N GLY A 304 7.95 -7.21 13.00
CA GLY A 304 6.79 -6.64 13.70
C GLY A 304 5.51 -6.72 12.88
N VAL A 305 5.57 -6.36 11.59
CA VAL A 305 4.42 -6.48 10.68
C VAL A 305 4.05 -7.95 10.45
N SER A 306 5.04 -8.85 10.34
CA SER A 306 4.84 -10.29 10.19
C SER A 306 4.19 -10.91 11.42
N ALA A 307 4.52 -10.43 12.61
CA ALA A 307 3.89 -10.81 13.87
C ALA A 307 2.41 -10.39 13.90
N ALA A 308 2.11 -9.12 13.56
CA ALA A 308 0.74 -8.63 13.44
C ALA A 308 -0.07 -9.43 12.41
N ALA A 309 0.54 -9.73 11.25
CA ALA A 309 -0.07 -10.52 10.19
C ALA A 309 -0.36 -11.97 10.63
N SER A 310 0.56 -12.60 11.35
CA SER A 310 0.42 -13.97 11.85
C SER A 310 -0.75 -14.10 12.82
N MET A 311 -0.84 -13.18 13.79
CA MET A 311 -1.93 -13.14 14.76
C MET A 311 -3.27 -12.79 14.11
N GLY A 312 -3.30 -11.72 13.33
CA GLY A 312 -4.53 -11.27 12.68
C GLY A 312 -5.10 -12.35 11.75
N ARG A 313 -4.23 -13.01 10.95
CA ARG A 313 -4.63 -14.12 10.09
C ARG A 313 -5.16 -15.31 10.88
N ALA A 314 -4.46 -15.72 11.95
CA ALA A 314 -4.89 -16.85 12.78
C ALA A 314 -6.26 -16.58 13.42
N ALA A 315 -6.47 -15.42 14.01
CA ALA A 315 -7.73 -15.04 14.63
C ALA A 315 -8.89 -14.99 13.61
N LEU A 316 -8.66 -14.43 12.41
CA LEU A 316 -9.68 -14.37 11.36
C LEU A 316 -10.02 -15.73 10.77
N VAL A 317 -9.05 -16.66 10.68
CA VAL A 317 -9.30 -18.05 10.26
C VAL A 317 -10.19 -18.76 11.27
N ASP A 318 -10.03 -18.45 12.57
CA ASP A 318 -10.88 -18.96 13.66
C ASP A 318 -12.21 -18.19 13.80
N ALA A 319 -12.60 -17.43 12.77
CA ALA A 319 -13.84 -16.66 12.73
C ALA A 319 -14.00 -15.63 13.87
N LYS A 320 -12.87 -15.10 14.40
CA LYS A 320 -12.84 -14.03 15.38
C LYS A 320 -12.82 -12.67 14.71
N GLU A 321 -13.29 -11.66 15.42
CA GLU A 321 -13.18 -10.28 14.97
C GLU A 321 -11.76 -9.77 15.23
N VAL A 322 -11.20 -9.02 14.28
CA VAL A 322 -9.85 -8.46 14.40
C VAL A 322 -9.86 -6.99 14.00
N SER A 323 -9.33 -6.15 14.87
CA SER A 323 -9.03 -4.74 14.58
C SER A 323 -7.54 -4.51 14.65
N VAL A 324 -6.96 -3.94 13.59
CA VAL A 324 -5.55 -3.54 13.56
C VAL A 324 -5.48 -2.03 13.50
N HIS A 325 -4.89 -1.44 14.53
CA HIS A 325 -4.72 0.01 14.67
C HIS A 325 -3.25 0.40 14.53
N THR A 326 -3.03 1.48 13.80
CA THR A 326 -1.71 2.05 13.52
C THR A 326 -1.78 3.57 13.62
N GLN A 327 -0.65 4.26 13.56
CA GLN A 327 -0.63 5.73 13.53
C GLN A 327 -1.32 6.31 12.28
N VAL A 328 -1.38 5.54 11.19
CA VAL A 328 -2.09 5.96 9.96
C VAL A 328 -3.61 5.75 10.07
N GLY A 329 -4.05 4.97 11.05
CA GLY A 329 -5.45 4.66 11.31
C GLY A 329 -5.76 3.17 11.42
N HIS A 330 -7.03 2.85 11.39
CA HIS A 330 -7.54 1.48 11.43
C HIS A 330 -7.41 0.81 10.06
N LEU A 331 -6.81 -0.37 10.02
CA LEU A 331 -6.68 -1.18 8.82
C LEU A 331 -7.94 -2.01 8.55
N LYS A 332 -8.29 -2.17 7.28
CA LYS A 332 -9.44 -3.00 6.89
C LYS A 332 -9.11 -4.49 7.02
N THR A 333 -9.79 -5.18 7.93
CA THR A 333 -9.55 -6.59 8.26
C THR A 333 -10.81 -7.47 8.22
N PRO A 334 -11.73 -7.33 7.25
CA PRO A 334 -12.97 -8.10 7.23
C PRO A 334 -12.75 -9.59 6.93
N THR A 335 -11.63 -9.95 6.30
CA THR A 335 -11.24 -11.34 6.01
C THR A 335 -9.72 -11.48 6.14
N PRO A 336 -9.20 -12.74 6.30
CA PRO A 336 -7.75 -12.98 6.34
C PRO A 336 -7.01 -12.38 5.13
N MET A 337 -7.61 -12.45 3.94
CA MET A 337 -7.04 -11.92 2.71
C MET A 337 -6.91 -10.39 2.75
N HIS A 338 -7.98 -9.69 3.14
CA HIS A 338 -7.95 -8.23 3.24
C HIS A 338 -6.99 -7.73 4.34
N ALA A 339 -6.89 -8.47 5.45
CA ALA A 339 -5.91 -8.16 6.50
C ALA A 339 -4.47 -8.23 5.95
N MET A 340 -4.15 -9.28 5.18
CA MET A 340 -2.85 -9.45 4.54
C MET A 340 -2.58 -8.36 3.49
N ASP A 341 -3.57 -8.03 2.64
CA ASP A 341 -3.48 -6.95 1.65
C ASP A 341 -3.22 -5.59 2.35
N SER A 342 -3.96 -5.28 3.43
CA SER A 342 -3.79 -4.05 4.20
C SER A 342 -2.40 -3.95 4.84
N LEU A 343 -1.93 -5.03 5.47
CA LEU A 343 -0.61 -5.09 6.10
C LEU A 343 0.53 -5.06 5.08
N SER A 344 0.29 -5.46 3.83
CA SER A 344 1.29 -5.32 2.76
C SER A 344 1.63 -3.87 2.46
N GLY A 345 0.67 -2.96 2.57
CA GLY A 345 0.84 -1.53 2.27
C GLY A 345 1.32 -0.68 3.45
N VAL A 346 1.54 -1.25 4.62
CA VAL A 346 1.95 -0.47 5.81
C VAL A 346 3.42 -0.08 5.71
N GLU A 347 3.74 1.20 5.95
CA GLU A 347 5.10 1.74 5.95
C GLU A 347 5.38 2.48 7.27
N ARG A 348 6.67 2.65 7.60
CA ARG A 348 7.07 3.44 8.76
C ARG A 348 6.77 4.92 8.53
N VAL A 349 6.39 5.61 9.61
CA VAL A 349 6.00 7.04 9.62
C VAL A 349 7.01 7.82 10.45
N LEU A 350 7.56 8.88 9.87
CA LEU A 350 8.44 9.82 10.57
C LEU A 350 7.63 10.78 11.44
N GLY A 351 8.05 10.94 12.69
CA GLY A 351 7.40 11.88 13.62
C GLY A 351 5.97 11.50 13.94
N ALA A 352 5.70 10.21 14.03
CA ALA A 352 4.40 9.66 14.37
C ALA A 352 4.01 10.01 15.82
N GLU A 353 2.73 9.86 16.17
CA GLU A 353 2.29 9.95 17.55
C GLU A 353 2.92 8.84 18.40
N ARG A 354 3.12 9.12 19.70
CA ARG A 354 3.68 8.14 20.61
C ARG A 354 2.77 6.91 20.73
N ILE A 355 3.39 5.74 20.93
CA ILE A 355 2.69 4.46 21.08
C ILE A 355 1.59 4.52 22.17
N SER A 356 1.80 5.28 23.26
CA SER A 356 0.81 5.43 24.34
C SER A 356 -0.46 6.17 23.87
N ALA A 357 -0.34 7.17 23.01
CA ALA A 357 -1.48 7.89 22.43
C ALA A 357 -2.22 7.01 21.41
N LEU A 358 -1.47 6.29 20.56
CA LEU A 358 -2.02 5.31 19.63
C LEU A 358 -2.84 4.25 20.37
N THR A 359 -2.27 3.67 21.44
CA THR A 359 -2.92 2.60 22.21
C THR A 359 -4.18 3.09 22.93
N GLN A 360 -4.17 4.32 23.46
CA GLN A 360 -5.35 4.93 24.07
C GLN A 360 -6.48 5.11 23.03
N ARG A 361 -6.16 5.61 21.86
CA ARG A 361 -7.13 5.78 20.76
C ARG A 361 -7.68 4.42 20.32
N ALA A 362 -6.81 3.44 20.08
CA ALA A 362 -7.19 2.09 19.69
C ALA A 362 -8.11 1.41 20.72
N GLY A 363 -7.80 1.52 22.01
CA GLY A 363 -8.63 0.99 23.09
C GLY A 363 -10.01 1.65 23.16
N THR A 364 -10.12 2.94 22.82
CA THR A 364 -11.41 3.64 22.78
C THR A 364 -12.24 3.22 21.57
N GLU A 365 -11.61 3.11 20.39
CA GLU A 365 -12.27 2.73 19.14
C GLU A 365 -12.67 1.25 19.12
N ALA A 366 -11.87 0.37 19.72
CA ALA A 366 -12.11 -1.07 19.82
C ALA A 366 -12.51 -1.47 21.26
N SER A 367 -13.40 -0.74 21.89
CA SER A 367 -13.83 -0.99 23.28
C SER A 367 -14.48 -2.36 23.51
N GLN A 368 -14.92 -3.04 22.44
CA GLN A 368 -15.48 -4.40 22.49
C GLN A 368 -14.40 -5.49 22.43
N ALA A 369 -13.12 -5.13 22.27
CA ALA A 369 -12.05 -6.10 22.21
C ALA A 369 -11.85 -6.81 23.56
N SER A 370 -11.73 -8.13 23.51
CA SER A 370 -11.46 -8.95 24.71
C SER A 370 -9.96 -9.15 24.94
N THR A 371 -9.18 -9.06 23.87
CA THR A 371 -7.73 -9.27 23.92
C THR A 371 -7.04 -8.16 23.13
N ALA A 372 -5.94 -7.64 23.65
CA ALA A 372 -5.14 -6.61 23.00
C ALA A 372 -3.66 -7.01 22.95
N VAL A 373 -3.04 -6.83 21.78
CA VAL A 373 -1.62 -7.04 21.58
C VAL A 373 -0.99 -5.77 21.04
N VAL A 374 0.01 -5.25 21.75
CA VAL A 374 0.73 -4.03 21.38
C VAL A 374 2.12 -4.41 20.92
N ILE A 375 2.44 -4.11 19.65
CA ILE A 375 3.69 -4.50 18.98
C ILE A 375 4.52 -3.23 18.70
N SER A 376 5.77 -3.23 19.19
CA SER A 376 6.73 -2.15 18.98
C SER A 376 8.16 -2.70 18.82
N GLY A 377 9.09 -1.85 18.39
CA GLY A 377 10.49 -2.22 18.17
C GLY A 377 11.41 -2.03 19.38
N SER A 378 12.68 -2.37 19.18
CA SER A 378 13.73 -2.37 20.22
C SER A 378 14.06 -0.98 20.75
N ARG A 379 13.88 0.08 19.98
CA ARG A 379 14.17 1.46 20.41
C ARG A 379 13.08 2.06 21.30
N THR A 380 11.89 1.47 21.33
CA THR A 380 10.85 1.89 22.25
C THR A 380 11.29 1.61 23.69
N LEU A 381 11.33 2.63 24.53
CA LEU A 381 11.68 2.47 25.93
C LEU A 381 10.64 1.59 26.63
N LEU A 382 11.09 0.71 27.53
CA LEU A 382 10.19 -0.15 28.31
C LEU A 382 9.17 0.65 29.13
N ALA A 383 9.55 1.86 29.58
CA ALA A 383 8.63 2.78 30.26
C ALA A 383 7.51 3.29 29.36
N ASP A 384 7.82 3.59 28.07
CA ASP A 384 6.83 4.05 27.10
C ASP A 384 5.90 2.90 26.67
N LEU A 385 6.45 1.68 26.51
CA LEU A 385 5.65 0.49 26.26
C LEU A 385 4.74 0.18 27.45
N HIS A 386 5.24 0.25 28.68
CA HIS A 386 4.42 0.08 29.88
C HIS A 386 3.30 1.12 29.97
N ALA A 387 3.63 2.40 29.72
CA ALA A 387 2.64 3.47 29.66
C ALA A 387 1.57 3.24 28.56
N ALA A 388 1.95 2.63 27.43
CA ALA A 388 1.00 2.25 26.40
C ALA A 388 0.07 1.13 26.87
N LEU A 389 0.61 0.06 27.43
CA LEU A 389 -0.17 -1.09 27.92
C LEU A 389 -1.18 -0.70 29.02
N THR A 390 -0.82 0.24 29.90
CA THR A 390 -1.71 0.75 30.96
C THR A 390 -2.83 1.70 30.48
N ARG A 391 -2.82 2.08 29.19
CA ARG A 391 -3.89 2.91 28.59
C ARG A 391 -5.06 2.09 28.06
N LEU A 392 -4.89 0.78 27.95
CA LEU A 392 -5.96 -0.13 27.54
C LEU A 392 -6.95 -0.38 28.69
N PRO A 393 -8.22 -0.66 28.39
CA PRO A 393 -9.21 -1.07 29.37
C PRO A 393 -8.76 -2.28 30.20
N LEU A 394 -9.08 -2.28 31.51
CA LEU A 394 -8.65 -3.33 32.45
C LEU A 394 -9.38 -4.66 32.25
N ASP A 395 -10.45 -4.69 31.52
CA ASP A 395 -11.25 -5.88 31.19
C ASP A 395 -10.71 -6.64 29.96
N MET A 396 -9.65 -6.12 29.32
CA MET A 396 -8.94 -6.77 28.24
C MET A 396 -7.76 -7.60 28.75
N VAL A 397 -7.52 -8.75 28.12
CA VAL A 397 -6.24 -9.46 28.28
C VAL A 397 -5.20 -8.78 27.40
N ILE A 398 -4.18 -8.21 28.04
CA ILE A 398 -3.20 -7.36 27.38
C ILE A 398 -1.86 -8.07 27.32
N THR A 399 -1.23 -8.07 26.14
CA THR A 399 0.13 -8.57 25.95
C THR A 399 0.95 -7.54 25.16
N GLY A 400 2.13 -7.20 25.67
CA GLY A 400 3.11 -6.43 24.95
C GLY A 400 4.00 -7.34 24.09
N VAL A 401 4.43 -6.85 22.95
CA VAL A 401 5.43 -7.50 22.09
C VAL A 401 6.48 -6.46 21.73
N ARG A 402 7.72 -6.77 22.08
CA ARG A 402 8.90 -6.00 21.69
C ARG A 402 9.71 -6.85 20.72
N ILE A 403 9.83 -6.42 19.49
CA ILE A 403 10.75 -7.04 18.54
C ILE A 403 12.12 -6.43 18.78
N ASP A 404 13.13 -7.28 18.99
CA ASP A 404 14.50 -6.85 19.30
C ASP A 404 15.46 -7.92 18.78
N MET A 405 16.03 -7.69 17.59
CA MET A 405 16.88 -8.66 16.90
C MET A 405 18.23 -8.91 17.60
N ASP A 406 18.65 -7.97 18.45
CA ASP A 406 19.92 -8.05 19.17
C ASP A 406 19.75 -8.63 20.59
N ALA A 407 18.53 -8.87 21.05
CA ALA A 407 18.22 -9.45 22.36
C ALA A 407 18.03 -10.97 22.26
N ASP A 408 18.18 -11.64 23.41
CA ASP A 408 17.72 -13.02 23.55
C ASP A 408 16.21 -13.08 23.74
N PHE A 409 15.62 -14.22 23.33
CA PHE A 409 14.20 -14.48 23.62
C PHE A 409 13.91 -14.44 25.11
N GLU A 410 12.97 -13.60 25.54
CA GLU A 410 12.60 -13.44 26.92
C GLU A 410 11.10 -13.16 27.08
N LEU A 411 10.51 -13.73 28.14
CA LEU A 411 9.18 -13.35 28.60
C LEU A 411 9.32 -12.52 29.87
N ARG A 412 9.05 -11.24 29.80
CA ARG A 412 9.09 -10.28 30.91
C ARG A 412 7.69 -9.95 31.38
N THR A 413 7.61 -9.41 32.58
CA THR A 413 6.37 -8.83 33.11
C THR A 413 6.61 -7.37 33.42
N LEU A 414 5.82 -6.46 32.83
CA LEU A 414 5.81 -5.03 33.13
C LEU A 414 4.56 -4.72 33.96
N GLY A 415 4.76 -4.49 35.27
CA GLY A 415 3.63 -4.45 36.21
C GLY A 415 2.95 -5.82 36.29
N ASN A 416 1.72 -5.92 35.80
CA ASN A 416 0.95 -7.17 35.73
C ASN A 416 0.75 -7.66 34.27
N THR A 417 1.40 -7.04 33.28
CA THR A 417 1.20 -7.35 31.88
C THR A 417 2.40 -8.12 31.32
N PRO A 418 2.20 -9.29 30.69
CA PRO A 418 3.28 -10.02 30.04
C PRO A 418 3.78 -9.26 28.80
N VAL A 419 5.08 -9.28 28.60
CA VAL A 419 5.77 -8.70 27.44
C VAL A 419 6.71 -9.73 26.85
N VAL A 420 6.47 -10.07 25.61
CA VAL A 420 7.32 -10.98 24.83
C VAL A 420 8.42 -10.15 24.15
N VAL A 421 9.68 -10.44 24.46
CA VAL A 421 10.84 -9.94 23.70
C VAL A 421 11.23 -11.02 22.71
N ALA A 422 11.11 -10.72 21.41
CA ALA A 422 11.31 -11.70 20.36
C ALA A 422 12.32 -11.20 19.32
N PRO A 423 13.48 -11.87 19.14
CA PRO A 423 14.44 -11.58 18.09
C PRO A 423 13.98 -12.06 16.72
N THR A 424 13.18 -13.11 16.65
CA THR A 424 12.68 -13.68 15.41
C THR A 424 11.17 -13.88 15.42
N LEU A 425 10.61 -14.13 14.24
CA LEU A 425 9.18 -14.41 14.10
C LEU A 425 8.78 -15.75 14.76
N ASP A 426 9.68 -16.73 14.77
CA ASP A 426 9.44 -18.02 15.44
C ASP A 426 9.45 -17.87 16.96
N ASP A 427 10.38 -17.08 17.50
CA ASP A 427 10.42 -16.73 18.93
C ASP A 427 9.18 -15.97 19.36
N PHE A 428 8.68 -15.07 18.52
CA PHE A 428 7.40 -14.42 18.75
C PHE A 428 6.25 -15.44 18.91
N ALA A 429 6.15 -16.44 18.02
CA ALA A 429 5.10 -17.46 18.11
C ALA A 429 5.20 -18.28 19.40
N ILE A 430 6.42 -18.65 19.80
CA ILE A 430 6.70 -19.36 21.07
C ILE A 430 6.35 -18.48 22.27
N GLY A 431 6.75 -17.20 22.21
CA GLY A 431 6.49 -16.23 23.28
C GLY A 431 5.00 -15.98 23.51
N MET A 432 4.25 -15.82 22.42
CA MET A 432 2.79 -15.64 22.50
C MET A 432 2.10 -16.88 23.08
N TRP A 433 2.55 -18.07 22.70
CA TRP A 433 2.03 -19.31 23.31
C TRP A 433 2.28 -19.38 24.81
N LYS A 434 3.49 -18.98 25.28
CA LYS A 434 3.83 -18.94 26.71
C LYS A 434 3.15 -17.81 27.48
N ALA A 435 2.89 -16.69 26.83
CA ALA A 435 2.27 -15.52 27.47
C ALA A 435 0.75 -15.66 27.62
N LEU A 436 0.12 -16.41 26.72
CA LEU A 436 -1.33 -16.56 26.60
C LEU A 436 -1.82 -17.98 26.97
N GLY A 437 -0.96 -18.98 27.05
CA GLY A 437 -1.27 -20.36 27.47
C GLY A 437 -0.83 -20.60 28.89
#